data_2cf25afb4777bd54753bf429d5f03653
#
_entry.id   2cf25afb4777bd54753bf429d5f03653
#
_cell.length_a   1.000
_cell.length_b   1.000
_cell.length_c   1.000
_cell.angle_alpha   90.00
_cell.angle_beta   90.00
_cell.angle_gamma   90.00
#
_symmetry.space_group_name_H-M   'P 1'
#
loop_
_entity.id
_entity.type
_entity.pdbx_description
1 polymer ?
#
loop_
_entity_poly.entity_id
_entity_poly.type
_entity_poly.pdbx_seq_one_letter_code
_entity_poly.pdbx_strand_id
1 'polypeptide(L)'
;MTTQQQATPSGGAEWQQRPERSSLFMLRLMTWLSLRLGRGASRVVLYVIAAYFLAFAPTARRMSRDYLRRVLQLAAPAAVGWRHLFRHFLCFASVIHDRIYLLNGRFELFDIRVHNQDLIDKVVADGQGVFLLGAHLGSFEVLRAIGRQQPGLRVAMAMYEENARKINAALGAINPEAQQDIVALGHIDSMIQVHELLGQGTVVGMLGDRSLGQDDTRAFDFLGAPAELPLGPFRMAAILRRPVLFMTGLYRGGNRYDIHFEALADFSKVPPRGRTLAVQAAMARYAVLLAYYCRSAPYNWFNFFDFWHAPQPRPSRSPEKNQPTP
;
A
#
# COMPACT_ATOMS: atom_id res chain seq x y z
N MET A 1 21.02 -44.89 11.69
CA MET A 1 19.67 -44.34 11.74
C MET A 1 19.78 -42.91 12.23
N THR A 2 19.84 -41.96 11.29
CA THR A 2 20.03 -40.53 11.58
C THR A 2 18.72 -39.83 11.22
N THR A 3 18.02 -39.39 12.25
CA THR A 3 16.73 -38.71 12.14
C THR A 3 16.94 -37.28 11.59
N GLN A 4 16.50 -37.03 10.37
CA GLN A 4 16.42 -35.67 9.82
C GLN A 4 15.26 -34.93 10.50
N GLN A 5 15.59 -33.93 11.28
CA GLN A 5 14.64 -32.92 11.75
C GLN A 5 14.24 -32.02 10.56
N GLN A 6 13.00 -32.18 10.12
CA GLN A 6 12.37 -31.23 9.19
C GLN A 6 12.18 -29.88 9.88
N ALA A 7 12.83 -28.88 9.34
CA ALA A 7 12.64 -27.47 9.74
C ALA A 7 11.25 -27.02 9.31
N THR A 8 10.43 -26.54 10.24
CA THR A 8 9.15 -25.88 10.02
C THR A 8 9.34 -24.61 9.19
N PRO A 9 8.52 -24.35 8.17
CA PRO A 9 8.63 -23.14 7.37
C PRO A 9 8.21 -21.90 8.17
N SER A 10 9.01 -20.85 8.06
CA SER A 10 8.85 -19.55 8.70
C SER A 10 7.55 -18.85 8.30
N GLY A 11 6.87 -18.20 9.25
CA GLY A 11 5.54 -17.58 9.14
C GLY A 11 5.34 -16.44 8.13
N GLY A 12 6.28 -16.19 7.21
CA GLY A 12 6.12 -15.23 6.09
C GLY A 12 5.33 -15.77 4.90
N ALA A 13 5.12 -17.08 4.81
CA ALA A 13 4.50 -17.73 3.64
C ALA A 13 3.00 -18.05 3.80
N GLU A 14 2.44 -17.91 4.99
CA GLU A 14 1.09 -18.43 5.29
C GLU A 14 -0.06 -17.61 4.64
N TRP A 15 0.13 -16.31 4.44
CA TRP A 15 -0.88 -15.48 3.77
C TRP A 15 -0.87 -15.62 2.24
N GLN A 16 0.25 -16.10 1.65
CA GLN A 16 0.40 -16.34 0.21
C GLN A 16 -0.30 -17.61 -0.29
N GLN A 17 -0.58 -18.58 0.58
CA GLN A 17 -1.06 -19.92 0.20
C GLN A 17 -2.59 -20.13 0.29
N ARG A 18 -3.37 -19.12 0.66
CA ARG A 18 -4.84 -19.30 0.75
C ARG A 18 -5.49 -19.38 -0.64
N PRO A 19 -6.33 -20.40 -0.91
CA PRO A 19 -6.93 -20.63 -2.24
C PRO A 19 -7.93 -19.52 -2.60
N GLU A 20 -7.62 -18.78 -3.66
CA GLU A 20 -8.32 -17.56 -4.08
C GLU A 20 -9.59 -17.78 -4.94
N ARG A 21 -9.88 -19.01 -5.37
CA ARG A 21 -11.01 -19.25 -6.32
C ARG A 21 -12.40 -18.92 -5.75
N SER A 22 -12.63 -19.17 -4.47
CA SER A 22 -13.89 -18.79 -3.81
C SER A 22 -14.02 -17.30 -3.59
N SER A 23 -12.88 -16.57 -3.46
CA SER A 23 -12.87 -15.13 -3.23
C SER A 23 -13.24 -14.33 -4.48
N LEU A 24 -12.84 -14.74 -5.69
CA LEU A 24 -13.19 -14.06 -6.94
C LEU A 24 -14.68 -14.19 -7.29
N PHE A 25 -15.28 -15.33 -7.03
CA PHE A 25 -16.73 -15.50 -7.20
C PHE A 25 -17.50 -14.58 -6.26
N MET A 26 -17.14 -14.54 -4.99
CA MET A 26 -17.75 -13.65 -4.01
C MET A 26 -17.57 -12.18 -4.38
N LEU A 27 -16.39 -11.81 -4.90
CA LEU A 27 -16.11 -10.46 -5.37
C LEU A 27 -17.01 -10.08 -6.56
N ARG A 28 -17.20 -10.98 -7.55
CA ARG A 28 -18.11 -10.77 -8.68
C ARG A 28 -19.56 -10.64 -8.22
N LEU A 29 -19.99 -11.51 -7.31
CA LEU A 29 -21.34 -11.45 -6.75
C LEU A 29 -21.57 -10.14 -6.00
N MET A 30 -20.64 -9.73 -5.14
CA MET A 30 -20.70 -8.45 -4.43
C MET A 30 -20.69 -7.26 -5.39
N THR A 31 -19.88 -7.31 -6.46
CA THR A 31 -19.85 -6.29 -7.50
C THR A 31 -21.22 -6.18 -8.19
N TRP A 32 -21.78 -7.31 -8.62
CA TRP A 32 -23.07 -7.34 -9.27
C TRP A 32 -24.20 -6.82 -8.38
N LEU A 33 -24.26 -7.30 -7.12
CA LEU A 33 -25.22 -6.80 -6.13
C LEU A 33 -25.07 -5.30 -5.88
N SER A 34 -23.83 -4.84 -5.69
CA SER A 34 -23.55 -3.42 -5.42
C SER A 34 -24.01 -2.53 -6.55
N LEU A 35 -23.69 -2.89 -7.80
CA LEU A 35 -24.08 -2.10 -8.98
C LEU A 35 -25.59 -2.12 -9.23
N ARG A 36 -26.31 -3.21 -8.86
CA ARG A 36 -27.76 -3.33 -9.01
C ARG A 36 -28.54 -2.62 -7.91
N LEU A 37 -28.13 -2.78 -6.66
CA LEU A 37 -28.82 -2.19 -5.50
C LEU A 37 -28.42 -0.73 -5.26
N GLY A 38 -27.32 -0.30 -5.86
CA GLY A 38 -26.72 1.00 -5.62
C GLY A 38 -25.93 1.07 -4.31
N ARG A 39 -25.09 2.12 -4.20
CA ARG A 39 -24.13 2.29 -3.11
C ARG A 39 -24.77 2.39 -1.74
N GLY A 40 -25.93 3.06 -1.61
CA GLY A 40 -26.61 3.24 -0.33
C GLY A 40 -27.09 1.93 0.29
N ALA A 41 -27.85 1.14 -0.48
CA ALA A 41 -28.42 -0.12 0.00
C ALA A 41 -27.34 -1.19 0.26
N SER A 42 -26.36 -1.33 -0.66
CA SER A 42 -25.30 -2.33 -0.51
C SER A 42 -24.38 -2.06 0.69
N ARG A 43 -24.25 -0.82 1.15
CA ARG A 43 -23.48 -0.48 2.36
C ARG A 43 -24.02 -1.12 3.65
N VAL A 44 -25.28 -1.48 3.72
CA VAL A 44 -25.85 -2.17 4.90
C VAL A 44 -25.14 -3.52 5.11
N VAL A 45 -24.78 -4.21 4.02
CA VAL A 45 -24.07 -5.49 4.06
C VAL A 45 -22.69 -5.35 4.71
N LEU A 46 -22.07 -4.17 4.61
CA LEU A 46 -20.72 -3.94 5.18
C LEU A 46 -20.70 -4.05 6.71
N TYR A 47 -21.82 -3.73 7.38
CA TYR A 47 -21.92 -3.89 8.84
C TYR A 47 -21.89 -5.38 9.22
N VAL A 48 -22.54 -6.22 8.44
CA VAL A 48 -22.52 -7.68 8.63
C VAL A 48 -21.13 -8.24 8.37
N ILE A 49 -20.46 -7.79 7.29
CA ILE A 49 -19.10 -8.18 6.95
C ILE A 49 -18.13 -7.76 8.07
N ALA A 50 -18.21 -6.52 8.55
CA ALA A 50 -17.37 -6.03 9.63
C ALA A 50 -17.58 -6.80 10.94
N ALA A 51 -18.84 -7.12 11.28
CA ALA A 51 -19.19 -7.95 12.43
C ALA A 51 -18.64 -9.38 12.29
N TYR A 52 -18.75 -9.98 11.10
CA TYR A 52 -18.17 -11.29 10.81
C TYR A 52 -16.65 -11.31 11.05
N PHE A 53 -15.91 -10.35 10.49
CA PHE A 53 -14.46 -10.26 10.72
C PHE A 53 -14.12 -10.00 12.18
N LEU A 54 -14.93 -9.20 12.86
CA LEU A 54 -14.77 -8.97 14.30
C LEU A 54 -14.96 -10.26 15.11
N ALA A 55 -15.88 -11.14 14.72
CA ALA A 55 -16.15 -12.39 15.42
C ALA A 55 -15.13 -13.48 15.05
N PHE A 56 -14.82 -13.67 13.77
CA PHE A 56 -14.17 -14.87 13.25
C PHE A 56 -12.74 -14.68 12.75
N ALA A 57 -12.16 -13.46 12.84
CA ALA A 57 -10.78 -13.21 12.41
C ALA A 57 -9.87 -12.83 13.60
N PRO A 58 -9.46 -13.79 14.48
CA PRO A 58 -8.72 -13.48 15.70
C PRO A 58 -7.35 -12.85 15.45
N THR A 59 -6.63 -13.28 14.41
CA THR A 59 -5.34 -12.70 14.03
C THR A 59 -5.49 -11.25 13.59
N ALA A 60 -6.43 -10.96 12.67
CA ALA A 60 -6.68 -9.59 12.21
C ALA A 60 -7.10 -8.68 13.39
N ARG A 61 -7.91 -9.19 14.33
CA ARG A 61 -8.26 -8.44 15.56
C ARG A 61 -7.04 -8.10 16.41
N ARG A 62 -6.12 -9.07 16.61
CA ARG A 62 -4.90 -8.86 17.40
C ARG A 62 -4.03 -7.79 16.76
N MET A 63 -3.79 -7.87 15.47
CA MET A 63 -2.98 -6.91 14.71
C MET A 63 -3.62 -5.52 14.68
N SER A 64 -4.91 -5.46 14.38
CA SER A 64 -5.69 -4.21 14.44
C SER A 64 -5.64 -3.57 15.84
N ARG A 65 -5.71 -4.38 16.92
CA ARG A 65 -5.61 -3.88 18.29
C ARG A 65 -4.25 -3.28 18.61
N ASP A 66 -3.16 -3.94 18.20
CA ASP A 66 -1.80 -3.40 18.42
C ASP A 66 -1.60 -2.09 17.66
N TYR A 67 -1.99 -2.02 16.40
CA TYR A 67 -1.96 -0.79 15.62
C TYR A 67 -2.80 0.33 16.26
N LEU A 68 -4.07 0.05 16.56
CA LEU A 68 -4.98 1.07 17.12
C LEU A 68 -4.53 1.57 18.49
N ARG A 69 -3.93 0.71 19.33
CA ARG A 69 -3.31 1.13 20.58
C ARG A 69 -2.24 2.20 20.35
N ARG A 70 -1.36 1.96 19.37
CA ARG A 70 -0.24 2.84 19.06
C ARG A 70 -0.72 4.16 18.45
N VAL A 71 -1.56 4.09 17.44
CA VAL A 71 -2.03 5.29 16.71
C VAL A 71 -2.93 6.17 17.57
N LEU A 72 -3.73 5.59 18.46
CA LEU A 72 -4.60 6.30 19.42
C LEU A 72 -3.87 6.63 20.74
N GLN A 73 -2.59 6.24 20.88
CA GLN A 73 -1.75 6.49 22.05
C GLN A 73 -2.37 5.95 23.36
N LEU A 74 -3.01 4.80 23.30
CA LEU A 74 -3.62 4.17 24.47
C LEU A 74 -2.56 3.41 25.30
N ALA A 75 -2.69 3.48 26.63
CA ALA A 75 -1.72 2.92 27.57
C ALA A 75 -1.57 1.39 27.44
N ALA A 76 -2.64 0.67 27.13
CA ALA A 76 -2.65 -0.78 27.03
C ALA A 76 -3.47 -1.28 25.83
N PRO A 77 -3.12 -2.46 25.23
CA PRO A 77 -3.91 -3.06 24.16
C PRO A 77 -5.38 -3.32 24.56
N ALA A 78 -5.64 -3.65 25.80
CA ALA A 78 -6.99 -3.86 26.34
C ALA A 78 -7.87 -2.62 26.29
N ALA A 79 -7.29 -1.41 26.25
CA ALA A 79 -8.03 -0.16 26.10
C ALA A 79 -8.66 0.00 24.70
N VAL A 80 -8.21 -0.80 23.71
CA VAL A 80 -8.83 -0.85 22.38
C VAL A 80 -10.06 -1.76 22.44
N GLY A 81 -11.21 -1.15 22.73
CA GLY A 81 -12.50 -1.85 22.81
C GLY A 81 -13.01 -2.32 21.43
N TRP A 82 -14.06 -3.17 21.46
CA TRP A 82 -14.67 -3.72 20.24
C TRP A 82 -15.18 -2.65 19.26
N ARG A 83 -15.58 -1.48 19.73
CA ARG A 83 -16.04 -0.36 18.89
C ARG A 83 -14.93 0.17 17.98
N HIS A 84 -13.70 0.26 18.46
CA HIS A 84 -12.55 0.66 17.67
C HIS A 84 -12.22 -0.36 16.60
N LEU A 85 -12.22 -1.65 16.96
CA LEU A 85 -12.00 -2.76 16.04
C LEU A 85 -13.07 -2.81 14.95
N PHE A 86 -14.33 -2.69 15.34
CA PHE A 86 -15.45 -2.67 14.41
C PHE A 86 -15.35 -1.50 13.42
N ARG A 87 -15.05 -0.29 13.90
CA ARG A 87 -14.83 0.88 13.02
C ARG A 87 -13.68 0.68 12.04
N HIS A 88 -12.60 0.02 12.46
CA HIS A 88 -11.47 -0.28 11.58
C HIS A 88 -11.86 -1.26 10.49
N PHE A 89 -12.52 -2.36 10.82
CA PHE A 89 -13.03 -3.32 9.83
C PHE A 89 -14.09 -2.70 8.92
N LEU A 90 -14.99 -1.89 9.46
CA LEU A 90 -16.02 -1.21 8.67
C LEU A 90 -15.40 -0.18 7.70
N CYS A 91 -14.37 0.54 8.15
CA CYS A 91 -13.62 1.46 7.29
C CYS A 91 -12.96 0.72 6.12
N PHE A 92 -12.28 -0.38 6.39
CA PHE A 92 -11.70 -1.26 5.36
C PHE A 92 -12.75 -1.77 4.38
N ALA A 93 -13.84 -2.36 4.91
CA ALA A 93 -14.94 -2.87 4.08
C ALA A 93 -15.56 -1.76 3.21
N SER A 94 -15.69 -0.52 3.76
CA SER A 94 -16.20 0.63 3.03
C SER A 94 -15.29 1.03 1.86
N VAL A 95 -13.97 1.09 2.07
CA VAL A 95 -13.00 1.42 1.03
C VAL A 95 -12.99 0.36 -0.07
N ILE A 96 -13.02 -0.93 0.29
CA ILE A 96 -13.10 -2.02 -0.70
C ILE A 96 -14.41 -2.00 -1.47
N HIS A 97 -15.52 -1.69 -0.83
CA HIS A 97 -16.82 -1.54 -1.49
C HIS A 97 -16.83 -0.34 -2.44
N ASP A 98 -16.31 0.81 -2.01
CA ASP A 98 -16.26 2.02 -2.81
C ASP A 98 -15.36 1.86 -4.04
N ARG A 99 -14.33 1.00 -3.97
CA ARG A 99 -13.49 0.59 -5.11
C ARG A 99 -14.33 0.10 -6.30
N ILE A 100 -15.43 -0.64 -6.04
CA ILE A 100 -16.32 -1.14 -7.09
C ILE A 100 -16.84 0.01 -7.94
N TYR A 101 -17.30 1.08 -7.32
CA TYR A 101 -17.85 2.25 -8.02
C TYR A 101 -16.77 3.09 -8.68
N LEU A 102 -15.64 3.30 -7.99
CA LEU A 102 -14.50 4.06 -8.52
C LEU A 102 -13.93 3.41 -9.80
N LEU A 103 -13.79 2.08 -9.81
CA LEU A 103 -13.33 1.31 -10.96
C LEU A 103 -14.35 1.33 -12.13
N ASN A 104 -15.64 1.44 -11.81
CA ASN A 104 -16.70 1.61 -12.81
C ASN A 104 -16.94 3.07 -13.19
N GLY A 105 -16.05 3.97 -12.78
CA GLY A 105 -16.08 5.38 -13.19
C GLY A 105 -17.20 6.22 -12.57
N ARG A 106 -17.84 5.72 -11.50
CA ARG A 106 -18.95 6.39 -10.82
C ARG A 106 -18.42 7.40 -9.79
N PHE A 107 -17.56 8.32 -10.23
CA PHE A 107 -16.91 9.31 -9.36
C PHE A 107 -17.91 10.35 -8.81
N GLU A 108 -19.00 10.58 -9.51
CA GLU A 108 -20.09 11.47 -9.10
C GLU A 108 -20.75 11.06 -7.77
N LEU A 109 -20.58 9.83 -7.34
CA LEU A 109 -21.07 9.34 -6.06
C LEU A 109 -20.25 9.82 -4.85
N PHE A 110 -19.09 10.45 -5.09
CA PHE A 110 -18.10 10.76 -4.06
C PHE A 110 -17.79 12.25 -3.99
N ASP A 111 -17.66 12.76 -2.74
CA ASP A 111 -17.07 14.08 -2.45
C ASP A 111 -15.56 13.87 -2.27
N ILE A 112 -14.80 14.12 -3.34
CA ILE A 112 -13.34 13.95 -3.36
C ILE A 112 -12.70 15.33 -3.27
N ARG A 113 -11.93 15.56 -2.19
CA ARG A 113 -11.19 16.79 -1.97
C ARG A 113 -9.71 16.53 -2.14
N VAL A 114 -9.03 17.39 -2.87
CA VAL A 114 -7.60 17.28 -3.15
C VAL A 114 -6.85 18.38 -2.41
N HIS A 115 -5.81 17.99 -1.67
CA HIS A 115 -4.93 18.88 -0.94
C HIS A 115 -3.54 18.86 -1.56
N ASN A 116 -2.91 20.05 -1.68
CA ASN A 116 -1.61 20.26 -2.32
C ASN A 116 -1.59 19.77 -3.78
N GLN A 117 -2.67 20.03 -4.50
CA GLN A 117 -2.83 19.63 -5.91
C GLN A 117 -1.75 20.26 -6.80
N ASP A 118 -1.26 21.43 -6.46
CA ASP A 118 -0.18 22.14 -7.13
C ASP A 118 1.10 21.29 -7.28
N LEU A 119 1.36 20.35 -6.36
CA LEU A 119 2.51 19.46 -6.45
C LEU A 119 2.41 18.49 -7.63
N ILE A 120 1.22 17.92 -7.87
CA ILE A 120 1.01 17.01 -9.01
C ILE A 120 0.85 17.79 -10.30
N ASP A 121 0.17 18.94 -10.27
CA ASP A 121 -0.04 19.80 -11.44
C ASP A 121 1.31 20.27 -11.99
N LYS A 122 2.25 20.65 -11.12
CA LYS A 122 3.61 21.02 -11.50
C LYS A 122 4.33 19.88 -12.21
N VAL A 123 4.24 18.66 -11.68
CA VAL A 123 4.89 17.49 -12.27
C VAL A 123 4.32 17.20 -13.66
N VAL A 124 2.99 17.31 -13.82
CA VAL A 124 2.33 17.12 -15.11
C VAL A 124 2.77 18.20 -16.10
N ALA A 125 2.83 19.47 -15.67
CA ALA A 125 3.26 20.58 -16.49
C ALA A 125 4.71 20.46 -16.96
N ASP A 126 5.61 19.97 -16.07
CA ASP A 126 7.02 19.75 -16.39
C ASP A 126 7.24 18.58 -17.38
N GLY A 127 6.20 17.77 -17.65
CA GLY A 127 6.27 16.61 -18.55
C GLY A 127 7.22 15.51 -18.08
N GLN A 128 7.75 15.63 -16.87
CA GLN A 128 8.62 14.64 -16.26
C GLN A 128 7.80 13.70 -15.37
N GLY A 129 7.97 12.39 -15.56
CA GLY A 129 7.32 11.42 -14.71
C GLY A 129 7.80 11.50 -13.27
N VAL A 130 6.93 11.13 -12.34
CA VAL A 130 7.15 11.16 -10.89
C VAL A 130 6.78 9.84 -10.26
N PHE A 131 7.46 9.47 -9.18
CA PHE A 131 6.99 8.40 -8.32
C PHE A 131 5.95 8.91 -7.31
N LEU A 132 4.81 8.24 -7.21
CA LEU A 132 3.88 8.39 -6.10
C LEU A 132 4.07 7.23 -5.12
N LEU A 133 4.59 7.54 -3.94
CA LEU A 133 4.80 6.56 -2.90
C LEU A 133 3.66 6.64 -1.89
N GLY A 134 2.80 5.64 -1.90
CA GLY A 134 1.69 5.50 -0.97
C GLY A 134 1.92 4.41 0.07
N ALA A 135 0.84 4.07 0.78
CA ALA A 135 0.75 2.97 1.74
C ALA A 135 -0.63 2.31 1.63
N HIS A 136 -0.83 1.19 2.32
CA HIS A 136 -2.17 0.60 2.49
C HIS A 136 -3.05 1.48 3.41
N LEU A 137 -3.04 2.78 3.17
CA LEU A 137 -3.67 3.86 3.93
C LEU A 137 -4.75 4.53 3.08
N GLY A 138 -6.02 4.22 3.37
CA GLY A 138 -7.16 4.70 2.60
C GLY A 138 -7.31 4.00 1.24
N SER A 139 -7.67 4.74 0.20
CA SER A 139 -7.91 4.24 -1.15
C SER A 139 -6.96 4.87 -2.15
N PHE A 140 -6.26 4.02 -2.91
CA PHE A 140 -5.47 4.47 -4.04
C PHE A 140 -6.34 4.75 -5.29
N GLU A 141 -7.48 4.08 -5.39
CA GLU A 141 -8.38 4.21 -6.54
C GLU A 141 -9.00 5.59 -6.69
N VAL A 142 -9.10 6.38 -5.61
CA VAL A 142 -9.59 7.77 -5.69
C VAL A 142 -8.66 8.66 -6.52
N LEU A 143 -7.37 8.31 -6.67
CA LEU A 143 -6.43 9.00 -7.55
C LEU A 143 -6.88 8.95 -9.03
N ARG A 144 -7.59 7.91 -9.43
CA ARG A 144 -8.14 7.80 -10.78
C ARG A 144 -9.17 8.89 -11.09
N ALA A 145 -9.83 9.43 -10.06
CA ALA A 145 -10.74 10.57 -10.24
C ALA A 145 -9.98 11.81 -10.69
N ILE A 146 -8.78 12.03 -10.17
CA ILE A 146 -7.90 13.14 -10.60
C ILE A 146 -7.45 12.94 -12.05
N GLY A 147 -7.00 11.72 -12.40
CA GLY A 147 -6.57 11.41 -13.76
C GLY A 147 -7.66 11.66 -14.82
N ARG A 148 -8.95 11.51 -14.47
CA ARG A 148 -10.06 11.87 -15.35
C ARG A 148 -10.31 13.38 -15.47
N GLN A 149 -10.00 14.14 -14.43
CA GLN A 149 -10.16 15.60 -14.43
C GLN A 149 -8.98 16.32 -15.10
N GLN A 150 -7.84 15.63 -15.23
CA GLN A 150 -6.63 16.16 -15.86
C GLN A 150 -6.31 15.38 -17.15
N PRO A 151 -6.70 15.88 -18.32
CA PRO A 151 -6.33 15.27 -19.59
C PRO A 151 -4.80 15.18 -19.71
N GLY A 152 -4.28 13.98 -19.94
CA GLY A 152 -2.83 13.75 -20.09
C GLY A 152 -2.15 13.14 -18.87
N LEU A 153 -2.77 13.11 -17.69
CA LEU A 153 -2.22 12.41 -16.52
C LEU A 153 -2.34 10.88 -16.70
N ARG A 154 -1.22 10.23 -17.03
CA ARG A 154 -1.12 8.78 -17.05
C ARG A 154 -0.64 8.28 -15.69
N VAL A 155 -1.27 7.23 -15.17
CA VAL A 155 -0.90 6.60 -13.90
C VAL A 155 -0.67 5.11 -14.14
N ALA A 156 0.54 4.64 -13.85
CA ALA A 156 0.89 3.23 -13.80
C ALA A 156 1.15 2.80 -12.35
N MET A 157 0.91 1.52 -12.04
CA MET A 157 1.22 0.93 -10.73
C MET A 157 2.37 -0.04 -10.84
N ALA A 158 3.43 0.17 -10.09
CA ALA A 158 4.55 -0.77 -10.01
C ALA A 158 4.44 -1.59 -8.72
N MET A 159 4.41 -2.92 -8.87
CA MET A 159 4.29 -3.86 -7.75
C MET A 159 4.88 -5.22 -8.11
N TYR A 160 5.22 -6.04 -7.13
CA TYR A 160 5.74 -7.38 -7.37
C TYR A 160 4.77 -8.25 -8.16
N GLU A 161 5.31 -9.14 -9.00
CA GLU A 161 4.56 -9.94 -9.98
C GLU A 161 3.38 -10.71 -9.35
N GLU A 162 3.59 -11.34 -8.20
CA GLU A 162 2.53 -12.07 -7.52
C GLU A 162 1.36 -11.15 -7.11
N ASN A 163 1.68 -9.96 -6.60
CA ASN A 163 0.68 -8.95 -6.26
C ASN A 163 0.01 -8.39 -7.52
N ALA A 164 0.78 -8.16 -8.60
CA ALA A 164 0.25 -7.70 -9.88
C ALA A 164 -0.79 -8.67 -10.44
N ARG A 165 -0.50 -9.98 -10.42
CA ARG A 165 -1.44 -11.03 -10.86
C ARG A 165 -2.73 -11.04 -10.01
N LYS A 166 -2.62 -10.95 -8.68
CA LYS A 166 -3.77 -10.92 -7.76
C LYS A 166 -4.63 -9.67 -7.96
N ILE A 167 -3.99 -8.52 -8.07
CA ILE A 167 -4.69 -7.25 -8.30
C ILE A 167 -5.38 -7.25 -9.67
N ASN A 168 -4.70 -7.70 -10.74
CA ASN A 168 -5.31 -7.80 -12.06
C ASN A 168 -6.53 -8.74 -12.07
N ALA A 169 -6.46 -9.89 -11.39
CA ALA A 169 -7.60 -10.78 -11.26
C ALA A 169 -8.77 -10.13 -10.52
N ALA A 170 -8.48 -9.39 -9.44
CA ALA A 170 -9.51 -8.66 -8.68
C ALA A 170 -10.11 -7.50 -9.48
N LEU A 171 -9.28 -6.72 -10.18
CA LEU A 171 -9.75 -5.61 -11.04
C LEU A 171 -10.62 -6.13 -12.18
N GLY A 172 -10.18 -7.19 -12.89
CA GLY A 172 -10.95 -7.83 -13.94
C GLY A 172 -12.26 -8.47 -13.46
N ALA A 173 -12.34 -8.87 -12.18
CA ALA A 173 -13.58 -9.36 -11.58
C ALA A 173 -14.58 -8.23 -11.27
N ILE A 174 -14.09 -7.01 -11.04
CA ILE A 174 -14.92 -5.82 -10.76
C ILE A 174 -15.31 -5.13 -12.07
N ASN A 175 -14.34 -4.84 -12.92
CA ASN A 175 -14.56 -4.22 -14.23
C ASN A 175 -13.45 -4.67 -15.20
N PRO A 176 -13.76 -5.52 -16.20
CA PRO A 176 -12.80 -5.98 -17.20
C PRO A 176 -12.17 -4.83 -18.03
N GLU A 177 -12.87 -3.73 -18.19
CA GLU A 177 -12.42 -2.56 -18.96
C GLU A 177 -11.53 -1.62 -18.11
N ALA A 178 -11.52 -1.79 -16.78
CA ALA A 178 -10.71 -0.98 -15.88
C ALA A 178 -9.26 -1.49 -15.79
N GLN A 179 -8.65 -1.80 -16.95
CA GLN A 179 -7.25 -2.18 -16.99
C GLN A 179 -6.40 -1.03 -16.45
N GLN A 180 -5.49 -1.36 -15.55
CA GLN A 180 -4.44 -0.47 -15.09
C GLN A 180 -3.14 -0.83 -15.80
N ASP A 181 -2.33 0.17 -16.10
CA ASP A 181 -0.94 -0.08 -16.47
C ASP A 181 -0.21 -0.58 -15.21
N ILE A 182 -0.14 -1.90 -15.06
CA ILE A 182 0.56 -2.55 -13.95
C ILE A 182 1.90 -3.05 -14.44
N VAL A 183 2.96 -2.52 -13.86
CA VAL A 183 4.32 -2.99 -14.08
C VAL A 183 4.64 -4.03 -13.01
N ALA A 184 4.85 -5.29 -13.44
CA ALA A 184 5.27 -6.36 -12.57
C ALA A 184 6.78 -6.24 -12.27
N LEU A 185 7.12 -5.92 -11.03
CA LEU A 185 8.50 -5.80 -10.57
C LEU A 185 9.09 -7.18 -10.25
N GLY A 186 10.41 -7.31 -10.40
CA GLY A 186 11.16 -8.54 -10.11
C GLY A 186 12.16 -8.92 -11.21
N HIS A 187 12.07 -8.28 -12.36
CA HIS A 187 12.96 -8.50 -13.51
C HIS A 187 13.67 -7.21 -13.93
N ILE A 188 14.81 -7.35 -14.63
CA ILE A 188 15.56 -6.18 -15.15
C ILE A 188 14.70 -5.38 -16.11
N ASP A 189 13.92 -6.04 -16.95
CA ASP A 189 13.03 -5.43 -17.93
C ASP A 189 11.98 -4.52 -17.29
N SER A 190 11.57 -4.83 -16.05
CA SER A 190 10.63 -3.99 -15.30
C SER A 190 11.19 -2.61 -14.98
N MET A 191 12.50 -2.54 -14.69
CA MET A 191 13.20 -1.25 -14.45
C MET A 191 13.26 -0.40 -15.72
N ILE A 192 13.47 -1.04 -16.87
CA ILE A 192 13.48 -0.38 -18.18
C ILE A 192 12.07 0.16 -18.48
N GLN A 193 11.05 -0.67 -18.31
CA GLN A 193 9.66 -0.26 -18.52
C GLN A 193 9.26 0.92 -17.61
N VAL A 194 9.61 0.88 -16.31
CA VAL A 194 9.37 2.00 -15.40
C VAL A 194 10.10 3.26 -15.85
N HIS A 195 11.36 3.13 -16.32
CA HIS A 195 12.14 4.25 -16.84
C HIS A 195 11.48 4.90 -18.05
N GLU A 196 11.01 4.08 -19.00
CA GLU A 196 10.31 4.55 -20.21
C GLU A 196 9.00 5.26 -19.88
N LEU A 197 8.17 4.68 -18.99
CA LEU A 197 6.93 5.30 -18.53
C LEU A 197 7.19 6.67 -17.89
N LEU A 198 8.18 6.76 -17.00
CA LEU A 198 8.58 8.03 -16.39
C LEU A 198 9.12 9.01 -17.43
N GLY A 199 9.84 8.53 -18.45
CA GLY A 199 10.32 9.35 -19.59
C GLY A 199 9.18 9.94 -20.42
N GLN A 200 8.02 9.28 -20.46
CA GLN A 200 6.80 9.72 -21.12
C GLN A 200 5.90 10.61 -20.25
N GLY A 201 6.36 11.04 -19.08
CA GLY A 201 5.57 11.85 -18.14
C GLY A 201 4.57 11.07 -17.30
N THR A 202 4.63 9.72 -17.31
CA THR A 202 3.71 8.88 -16.54
C THR A 202 4.03 8.98 -15.05
N VAL A 203 2.99 9.04 -14.24
CA VAL A 203 3.06 8.92 -12.79
C VAL A 203 3.10 7.45 -12.40
N VAL A 204 4.16 7.02 -11.71
CA VAL A 204 4.33 5.62 -11.29
C VAL A 204 4.05 5.48 -9.80
N GLY A 205 2.94 4.83 -9.48
CA GLY A 205 2.54 4.57 -8.09
C GLY A 205 3.17 3.31 -7.52
N MET A 206 3.62 3.38 -6.27
CA MET A 206 4.14 2.24 -5.49
C MET A 206 3.65 2.34 -4.05
N LEU A 207 3.59 1.20 -3.36
CA LEU A 207 3.37 1.14 -1.91
C LEU A 207 4.70 0.87 -1.19
N GLY A 208 4.99 1.67 -0.16
CA GLY A 208 6.26 1.63 0.56
C GLY A 208 6.16 1.14 2.01
N ASP A 209 4.99 0.62 2.43
CA ASP A 209 4.76 0.23 3.82
C ASP A 209 4.88 -1.28 4.08
N ARG A 210 5.16 -2.12 3.07
CA ARG A 210 5.30 -3.57 3.24
C ARG A 210 6.48 -4.14 2.48
N SER A 211 7.23 -5.02 3.16
CA SER A 211 8.26 -5.87 2.57
C SER A 211 7.69 -7.27 2.28
N LEU A 212 8.16 -7.92 1.22
CA LEU A 212 7.81 -9.30 0.89
C LEU A 212 8.76 -10.34 1.52
N GLY A 213 9.51 -9.96 2.54
CA GLY A 213 10.34 -10.86 3.34
C GLY A 213 11.71 -11.20 2.76
N GLN A 214 11.97 -10.90 1.48
CA GLN A 214 13.30 -11.01 0.84
C GLN A 214 13.91 -9.63 0.51
N ASP A 215 13.15 -8.55 0.72
CA ASP A 215 13.61 -7.21 0.46
C ASP A 215 14.60 -6.73 1.51
N ASP A 216 15.57 -5.93 1.09
CA ASP A 216 16.33 -5.11 2.02
C ASP A 216 15.39 -4.15 2.73
N THR A 217 15.42 -4.16 4.06
CA THR A 217 14.61 -3.28 4.90
C THR A 217 15.50 -2.39 5.77
N ARG A 218 14.89 -1.39 6.36
CA ARG A 218 15.52 -0.55 7.36
C ARG A 218 14.53 -0.17 8.45
N ALA A 219 15.00 -0.23 9.70
CA ALA A 219 14.21 0.14 10.86
C ALA A 219 14.08 1.66 11.00
N PHE A 220 12.86 2.13 11.24
CA PHE A 220 12.53 3.51 11.61
C PHE A 220 11.55 3.49 12.78
N ASP A 221 11.57 4.54 13.61
CA ASP A 221 10.49 4.71 14.57
C ASP A 221 9.18 4.98 13.82
N PHE A 222 8.19 4.12 14.07
CA PHE A 222 6.86 4.27 13.51
C PHE A 222 5.80 4.01 14.60
N LEU A 223 5.05 5.06 14.93
CA LEU A 223 4.05 5.04 16.00
C LEU A 223 4.59 4.56 17.36
N GLY A 224 5.83 4.97 17.68
CA GLY A 224 6.47 4.72 18.97
C GLY A 224 7.10 3.34 19.13
N ALA A 225 7.42 2.66 18.01
CA ALA A 225 8.23 1.46 18.01
C ALA A 225 9.01 1.31 16.70
N PRO A 226 10.16 0.62 16.69
CA PRO A 226 10.89 0.34 15.47
C PRO A 226 10.07 -0.53 14.54
N ALA A 227 10.01 -0.15 13.26
CA ALA A 227 9.33 -0.87 12.20
C ALA A 227 10.22 -0.94 10.96
N GLU A 228 10.20 -2.10 10.30
CA GLU A 228 11.00 -2.36 9.09
C GLU A 228 10.27 -1.86 7.85
N LEU A 229 10.87 -0.89 7.14
CA LEU A 229 10.35 -0.38 5.87
C LEU A 229 11.23 -0.87 4.71
N PRO A 230 10.64 -1.21 3.54
CA PRO A 230 11.40 -1.70 2.38
C PRO A 230 12.22 -0.58 1.73
N LEU A 231 13.47 -0.88 1.38
CA LEU A 231 14.36 0.03 0.64
C LEU A 231 14.03 0.09 -0.86
N GLY A 232 13.46 -0.95 -1.42
CA GLY A 232 13.26 -1.13 -2.85
C GLY A 232 12.67 0.08 -3.57
N PRO A 233 11.50 0.60 -3.16
CA PRO A 233 10.85 1.73 -3.80
C PRO A 233 11.72 3.00 -3.82
N PHE A 234 12.42 3.29 -2.73
CA PHE A 234 13.27 4.47 -2.60
C PHE A 234 14.57 4.35 -3.42
N ARG A 235 15.17 3.15 -3.42
CA ARG A 235 16.34 2.85 -4.27
C ARG A 235 16.01 2.97 -5.75
N MET A 236 14.84 2.46 -6.17
CA MET A 236 14.37 2.58 -7.55
C MET A 236 14.27 4.04 -7.96
N ALA A 237 13.60 4.87 -7.17
CA ALA A 237 13.47 6.30 -7.45
C ALA A 237 14.82 7.01 -7.51
N ALA A 238 15.77 6.67 -6.62
CA ALA A 238 17.11 7.23 -6.60
C ALA A 238 17.96 6.80 -7.81
N ILE A 239 17.87 5.54 -8.24
CA ILE A 239 18.56 5.02 -9.43
C ILE A 239 18.04 5.71 -10.69
N LEU A 240 16.73 5.82 -10.84
CA LEU A 240 16.06 6.45 -11.97
C LEU A 240 16.08 7.98 -11.91
N ARG A 241 16.63 8.56 -10.85
CA ARG A 241 16.82 10.01 -10.66
C ARG A 241 15.52 10.81 -10.86
N ARG A 242 14.45 10.39 -10.19
CA ARG A 242 13.14 11.00 -10.31
C ARG A 242 12.68 11.64 -8.99
N PRO A 243 11.82 12.67 -9.07
CA PRO A 243 11.14 13.18 -7.89
C PRO A 243 10.16 12.13 -7.35
N VAL A 244 9.89 12.21 -6.05
CA VAL A 244 8.96 11.33 -5.33
C VAL A 244 8.00 12.20 -4.54
N LEU A 245 6.71 11.98 -4.72
CA LEU A 245 5.65 12.51 -3.88
C LEU A 245 5.09 11.40 -2.99
N PHE A 246 4.80 11.70 -1.73
CA PHE A 246 3.95 10.86 -0.90
C PHE A 246 2.49 11.13 -1.23
N MET A 247 1.66 10.09 -1.26
CA MET A 247 0.24 10.20 -1.56
C MET A 247 -0.61 9.33 -0.65
N THR A 248 -1.75 9.85 -0.22
CA THR A 248 -2.80 9.07 0.45
C THR A 248 -4.20 9.57 0.11
N GLY A 249 -5.17 8.64 -0.01
CA GLY A 249 -6.59 8.93 -0.24
C GLY A 249 -7.44 8.51 0.94
N LEU A 250 -7.58 9.38 1.95
CA LEU A 250 -8.20 9.08 3.23
C LEU A 250 -9.73 9.05 3.13
N TYR A 251 -10.33 7.94 3.54
CA TYR A 251 -11.77 7.83 3.71
C TYR A 251 -12.21 8.56 4.99
N ARG A 252 -13.10 9.54 4.83
CA ARG A 252 -13.62 10.38 5.93
C ARG A 252 -15.01 9.98 6.41
N GLY A 253 -15.54 8.88 5.87
CA GLY A 253 -16.90 8.43 6.17
C GLY A 253 -17.93 8.88 5.11
N GLY A 254 -19.09 8.22 5.08
CA GLY A 254 -20.10 8.51 4.08
C GLY A 254 -19.62 8.25 2.66
N ASN A 255 -19.47 9.30 1.87
CA ASN A 255 -18.94 9.29 0.50
C ASN A 255 -17.71 10.18 0.34
N ARG A 256 -17.12 10.69 1.44
CA ARG A 256 -16.05 11.67 1.37
C ARG A 256 -14.68 11.04 1.42
N TYR A 257 -13.81 11.51 0.53
CA TYR A 257 -12.38 11.19 0.48
C TYR A 257 -11.54 12.47 0.42
N ASP A 258 -10.46 12.50 1.20
CA ASP A 258 -9.44 13.56 1.12
C ASP A 258 -8.17 12.95 0.53
N ILE A 259 -7.73 13.45 -0.63
CA ILE A 259 -6.46 13.09 -1.25
C ILE A 259 -5.43 14.11 -0.83
N HIS A 260 -4.29 13.62 -0.36
CA HIS A 260 -3.16 14.48 0.03
C HIS A 260 -1.93 14.11 -0.79
N PHE A 261 -1.25 15.12 -1.32
CA PHE A 261 0.08 15.02 -1.89
C PHE A 261 1.08 15.74 -1.01
N GLU A 262 2.26 15.14 -0.79
CA GLU A 262 3.36 15.75 -0.04
C GLU A 262 4.67 15.55 -0.80
N ALA A 263 5.51 16.58 -0.86
CA ALA A 263 6.85 16.43 -1.42
C ALA A 263 7.68 15.52 -0.50
N LEU A 264 8.15 14.38 -1.03
CA LEU A 264 8.91 13.40 -0.25
C LEU A 264 10.42 13.53 -0.48
N ALA A 265 10.85 13.45 -1.73
CA ALA A 265 12.24 13.57 -2.13
C ALA A 265 12.36 14.01 -3.59
N ASP A 266 13.49 14.65 -3.93
CA ASP A 266 13.86 14.91 -5.33
C ASP A 266 15.25 14.30 -5.60
N PHE A 267 15.25 13.13 -6.24
CA PHE A 267 16.48 12.43 -6.58
C PHE A 267 17.11 12.91 -7.91
N SER A 268 16.46 13.79 -8.67
CA SER A 268 16.96 14.29 -9.94
C SER A 268 18.27 15.07 -9.78
N LYS A 269 18.41 15.76 -8.64
CA LYS A 269 19.55 16.61 -8.30
C LYS A 269 20.60 15.93 -7.40
N VAL A 270 20.38 14.67 -6.99
CA VAL A 270 21.27 13.98 -6.06
C VAL A 270 22.44 13.32 -6.82
N PRO A 271 23.70 13.69 -6.50
CA PRO A 271 24.86 13.07 -7.11
C PRO A 271 25.01 11.60 -6.68
N PRO A 272 25.68 10.74 -7.46
CA PRO A 272 25.82 9.31 -7.17
C PRO A 272 26.31 9.00 -5.74
N ARG A 273 27.30 9.72 -5.27
CA ARG A 273 27.89 9.54 -3.91
C ARG A 273 26.94 9.90 -2.77
N GLY A 274 25.93 10.75 -3.04
CA GLY A 274 24.94 11.19 -2.03
C GLY A 274 23.67 10.34 -1.97
N ARG A 275 23.49 9.38 -2.91
CA ARG A 275 22.22 8.66 -3.05
C ARG A 275 21.83 7.85 -1.84
N THR A 276 22.76 7.16 -1.20
CA THR A 276 22.47 6.35 -0.01
C THR A 276 21.92 7.20 1.13
N LEU A 277 22.53 8.35 1.39
CA LEU A 277 22.07 9.27 2.42
C LEU A 277 20.70 9.89 2.07
N ALA A 278 20.51 10.26 0.80
CA ALA A 278 19.22 10.80 0.32
C ALA A 278 18.09 9.77 0.41
N VAL A 279 18.37 8.48 0.11
CA VAL A 279 17.40 7.39 0.31
C VAL A 279 17.03 7.25 1.77
N GLN A 280 18.00 7.29 2.69
CA GLN A 280 17.73 7.20 4.13
C GLN A 280 16.87 8.38 4.63
N ALA A 281 17.19 9.59 4.18
CA ALA A 281 16.42 10.79 4.51
C ALA A 281 14.98 10.71 3.97
N ALA A 282 14.80 10.24 2.74
CA ALA A 282 13.49 10.03 2.14
C ALA A 282 12.66 8.99 2.92
N MET A 283 13.26 7.87 3.33
CA MET A 283 12.60 6.84 4.14
C MET A 283 12.19 7.37 5.52
N ALA A 284 13.07 8.13 6.18
CA ALA A 284 12.75 8.76 7.47
C ALA A 284 11.56 9.73 7.33
N ARG A 285 11.57 10.58 6.28
CA ARG A 285 10.45 11.48 5.98
C ARG A 285 9.16 10.71 5.67
N TYR A 286 9.24 9.62 4.92
CA TYR A 286 8.10 8.75 4.63
C TYR A 286 7.48 8.18 5.92
N ALA A 287 8.30 7.66 6.84
CA ALA A 287 7.83 7.14 8.13
C ALA A 287 7.09 8.22 8.94
N VAL A 288 7.61 9.46 8.95
CA VAL A 288 6.97 10.60 9.61
C VAL A 288 5.63 10.95 8.97
N LEU A 289 5.57 11.06 7.63
CA LEU A 289 4.33 11.36 6.90
C LEU A 289 3.30 10.26 7.10
N LEU A 290 3.70 8.99 6.98
CA LEU A 290 2.81 7.85 7.20
C LEU A 290 2.24 7.87 8.62
N ALA A 291 3.06 8.10 9.65
CA ALA A 291 2.62 8.20 11.04
C ALA A 291 1.66 9.40 11.25
N TYR A 292 1.93 10.53 10.63
CA TYR A 292 1.06 11.71 10.69
C TYR A 292 -0.33 11.40 10.12
N TYR A 293 -0.40 10.82 8.92
CA TYR A 293 -1.67 10.51 8.28
C TYR A 293 -2.41 9.34 8.94
N CYS A 294 -1.69 8.36 9.50
CA CYS A 294 -2.29 7.34 10.37
C CYS A 294 -2.97 7.97 11.60
N ARG A 295 -2.33 8.95 12.25
CA ARG A 295 -2.93 9.66 13.40
C ARG A 295 -4.13 10.52 12.99
N SER A 296 -4.09 11.18 11.83
CA SER A 296 -5.18 12.02 11.32
C SER A 296 -6.41 11.21 10.90
N ALA A 297 -6.23 9.94 10.54
CA ALA A 297 -7.29 9.01 10.14
C ALA A 297 -7.03 7.60 10.67
N PRO A 298 -7.20 7.35 11.99
CA PRO A 298 -6.72 6.14 12.66
C PRO A 298 -7.28 4.83 12.13
N TYR A 299 -8.43 4.85 11.48
CA TYR A 299 -9.08 3.65 10.96
C TYR A 299 -8.78 3.38 9.48
N ASN A 300 -7.90 4.17 8.85
CA ASN A 300 -7.63 4.08 7.41
C ASN A 300 -6.42 3.23 7.03
N TRP A 301 -5.51 2.89 7.96
CA TRP A 301 -4.35 2.05 7.64
C TRP A 301 -4.68 0.57 7.81
N PHE A 302 -4.83 -0.12 6.68
CA PHE A 302 -5.35 -1.49 6.61
C PHE A 302 -4.25 -2.54 6.80
N ASN A 303 -3.57 -2.43 7.94
CA ASN A 303 -2.55 -3.39 8.34
C ASN A 303 -3.13 -4.43 9.31
N PHE A 304 -3.47 -5.61 8.80
CA PHE A 304 -4.02 -6.73 9.55
C PHE A 304 -3.03 -7.89 9.71
N PHE A 305 -1.74 -7.62 9.58
CA PHE A 305 -0.64 -8.56 9.84
C PHE A 305 0.31 -8.00 10.89
N ASP A 306 1.25 -8.84 11.36
CA ASP A 306 2.22 -8.45 12.38
C ASP A 306 3.30 -7.55 11.78
N PHE A 307 3.16 -6.25 11.96
CA PHE A 307 4.02 -5.25 11.34
C PHE A 307 5.28 -4.97 12.16
N TRP A 308 5.18 -5.01 13.50
CA TRP A 308 6.28 -4.66 14.39
C TRP A 308 7.11 -5.87 14.85
N HIS A 309 6.60 -7.10 14.67
CA HIS A 309 7.26 -8.33 15.06
C HIS A 309 7.63 -9.23 13.88
N ALA A 310 7.63 -8.66 12.66
CA ALA A 310 8.11 -9.38 11.48
C ALA A 310 9.54 -9.91 11.75
N PRO A 311 9.89 -11.15 11.33
CA PRO A 311 11.21 -11.71 11.56
C PRO A 311 12.28 -10.78 10.99
N GLN A 312 13.24 -10.37 11.80
CA GLN A 312 14.38 -9.60 11.33
C GLN A 312 15.10 -10.40 10.23
N PRO A 313 15.47 -9.77 9.10
CA PRO A 313 16.27 -10.44 8.09
C PRO A 313 17.56 -10.93 8.73
N ARG A 314 17.96 -12.18 8.40
CA ARG A 314 19.22 -12.73 8.88
C ARG A 314 20.35 -11.77 8.48
N PRO A 315 21.30 -11.48 9.38
CA PRO A 315 22.46 -10.67 9.02
C PRO A 315 23.14 -11.31 7.81
N SER A 316 23.42 -10.48 6.81
CA SER A 316 24.15 -10.89 5.60
C SER A 316 25.40 -11.66 6.03
N ARG A 317 25.56 -12.88 5.53
CA ARG A 317 26.80 -13.64 5.73
C ARG A 317 27.95 -12.75 5.24
N SER A 318 28.82 -12.36 6.16
CA SER A 318 30.09 -11.75 5.80
C SER A 318 30.80 -12.71 4.85
N PRO A 319 31.45 -12.22 3.77
CA PRO A 319 32.22 -13.10 2.90
C PRO A 319 33.27 -13.82 3.73
N GLU A 320 33.22 -15.14 3.70
CA GLU A 320 34.20 -16.03 4.31
C GLU A 320 35.57 -15.62 3.82
N LYS A 321 36.42 -15.12 4.71
CA LYS A 321 37.84 -14.88 4.41
C LYS A 321 38.45 -16.22 4.03
N ASN A 322 38.75 -16.41 2.75
CA ASN A 322 39.63 -17.48 2.31
C ASN A 322 40.95 -17.36 3.07
N GLN A 323 41.12 -18.23 4.06
CA GLN A 323 42.44 -18.47 4.61
C GLN A 323 43.22 -19.32 3.61
N PRO A 324 44.44 -18.96 3.22
CA PRO A 324 45.32 -19.86 2.48
C PRO A 324 45.76 -20.99 3.36
N THR A 325 45.49 -22.18 2.94
CA THR A 325 46.03 -23.41 3.55
C THR A 325 47.56 -23.50 3.34
N PRO A 326 48.30 -23.98 4.32
CA PRO A 326 49.78 -24.08 4.27
C PRO A 326 50.31 -25.11 3.29
#